data_4a8e544f39946fe0f1cfca1cc7ad0364
#
_entry.id   4a8e544f39946fe0f1cfca1cc7ad0364
#
_cell.length_a   1.000
_cell.length_b   1.000
_cell.length_c   1.000
_cell.angle_alpha   90.00
_cell.angle_beta   90.00
_cell.angle_gamma   90.00
#
_symmetry.space_group_name_H-M   'P 1'
#
loop_
_entity.id
_entity.type
_entity.pdbx_description
1 polymer ?
#
loop_
_entity_poly.entity_id
_entity_poly.type
_entity_poly.pdbx_seq_one_letter_code
_entity_poly.pdbx_strand_id
1 'polypeptide(L)'
;TPNESIRRIVQQSDEIFKIQPGLWALEECRNMVLNKFDILSPKSQNIETFTHGYYQGLIINIGNMKHFSTYVPAQDQNRKFLDKPLVDICSSIVLPDFSYHNLTKRASTVDVIWFNERKMPDSFFEVEHTTDIQNSVAKFCDLRDFYSQFYIVAPKSRKEQFLKVMDRSAFKEMKDRIKFSSYETICKEYEAMSLMQNWTDKI
;
A
#
# COMPACT_ATOMS: atom_id res chain seq x y z
N THR A 1 -21.21 -3.13 15.66
CA THR A 1 -20.66 -1.76 15.82
C THR A 1 -21.21 -0.84 14.75
N PRO A 2 -21.32 0.51 14.96
CA PRO A 2 -21.85 1.44 13.96
C PRO A 2 -21.15 1.32 12.59
N ASN A 3 -19.86 1.09 12.57
CA ASN A 3 -19.08 0.94 11.33
C ASN A 3 -19.43 -0.32 10.53
N GLU A 4 -19.75 -1.42 11.19
CA GLU A 4 -20.21 -2.66 10.52
C GLU A 4 -21.59 -2.46 9.91
N SER A 5 -22.47 -1.73 10.60
CA SER A 5 -23.80 -1.41 10.10
C SER A 5 -23.73 -0.51 8.86
N ILE A 6 -22.90 0.54 8.89
CA ILE A 6 -22.69 1.42 7.71
C ILE A 6 -22.09 0.62 6.55
N ARG A 7 -21.06 -0.19 6.81
CA ARG A 7 -20.42 -1.03 5.77
C ARG A 7 -21.42 -1.99 5.15
N ARG A 8 -22.32 -2.61 5.96
CA ARG A 8 -23.38 -3.49 5.48
C ARG A 8 -24.39 -2.74 4.62
N ILE A 9 -24.81 -1.54 5.04
CA ILE A 9 -25.73 -0.68 4.28
C ILE A 9 -25.12 -0.33 2.92
N VAL A 10 -23.88 0.15 2.90
CA VAL A 10 -23.14 0.49 1.67
C VAL A 10 -23.00 -0.70 0.73
N GLN A 11 -22.76 -1.91 1.27
CA GLN A 11 -22.65 -3.14 0.46
C GLN A 11 -23.98 -3.66 -0.08
N GLN A 12 -25.10 -3.30 0.52
CA GLN A 12 -26.44 -3.74 0.15
C GLN A 12 -27.22 -2.68 -0.62
N SER A 13 -26.69 -1.48 -0.78
CA SER A 13 -27.35 -0.38 -1.48
C SER A 13 -27.09 -0.47 -2.99
N ASP A 14 -28.13 -0.44 -3.79
CA ASP A 14 -28.05 -0.33 -5.25
C ASP A 14 -27.64 1.08 -5.71
N GLU A 15 -27.64 2.05 -4.79
CA GLU A 15 -27.23 3.43 -5.06
C GLU A 15 -25.70 3.64 -4.97
N ILE A 16 -24.98 2.62 -4.54
CA ILE A 16 -23.53 2.70 -4.27
C ILE A 16 -22.80 1.56 -4.95
N PHE A 17 -21.77 1.87 -5.73
CA PHE A 17 -20.91 0.85 -6.31
C PHE A 17 -19.50 0.85 -5.71
N LYS A 18 -18.90 -0.32 -5.69
CA LYS A 18 -17.54 -0.52 -5.21
C LYS A 18 -16.55 -0.29 -6.34
N ILE A 19 -15.58 0.60 -6.12
CA ILE A 19 -14.46 0.83 -7.02
C ILE A 19 -13.32 -0.12 -6.67
N GLN A 20 -12.89 -0.12 -5.40
CA GLN A 20 -11.83 -0.94 -4.82
C GLN A 20 -12.20 -1.31 -3.37
N PRO A 21 -11.54 -2.28 -2.72
CA PRO A 21 -11.67 -2.44 -1.28
C PRO A 21 -11.42 -1.12 -0.55
N GLY A 22 -12.39 -0.69 0.29
CA GLY A 22 -12.33 0.59 0.99
C GLY A 22 -12.73 1.83 0.19
N LEU A 23 -12.98 1.72 -1.11
CA LEU A 23 -13.37 2.85 -1.97
C LEU A 23 -14.71 2.59 -2.66
N TRP A 24 -15.70 3.45 -2.40
CA TRP A 24 -17.06 3.37 -2.88
C TRP A 24 -17.49 4.71 -3.47
N ALA A 25 -18.45 4.69 -4.40
CA ALA A 25 -19.03 5.90 -4.97
C ALA A 25 -20.53 5.69 -5.23
N LEU A 26 -21.25 6.81 -5.40
CA LEU A 26 -22.66 6.78 -5.79
C LEU A 26 -22.81 6.26 -7.21
N GLU A 27 -23.81 5.41 -7.44
CA GLU A 27 -24.11 4.83 -8.74
C GLU A 27 -24.42 5.89 -9.80
N GLU A 28 -25.13 6.95 -9.41
CA GLU A 28 -25.43 8.11 -10.27
C GLU A 28 -24.16 8.83 -10.79
N CYS A 29 -23.07 8.77 -10.01
CA CYS A 29 -21.77 9.35 -10.34
C CYS A 29 -20.83 8.38 -11.06
N ARG A 30 -21.25 7.14 -11.35
CA ARG A 30 -20.39 6.07 -11.88
C ARG A 30 -19.52 6.52 -13.05
N ASN A 31 -20.13 7.05 -14.11
CA ASN A 31 -19.39 7.45 -15.29
C ASN A 31 -18.41 8.60 -15.03
N MET A 32 -18.81 9.57 -14.21
CA MET A 32 -17.95 10.69 -13.81
C MET A 32 -16.76 10.20 -12.99
N VAL A 33 -16.97 9.31 -12.04
CA VAL A 33 -15.92 8.74 -11.16
C VAL A 33 -14.99 7.85 -11.97
N LEU A 34 -15.51 6.97 -12.81
CA LEU A 34 -14.68 6.10 -13.66
C LEU A 34 -13.84 6.91 -14.66
N ASN A 35 -14.40 7.98 -15.23
CA ASN A 35 -13.66 8.92 -16.08
C ASN A 35 -12.58 9.66 -15.30
N LYS A 36 -12.94 10.21 -14.12
CA LYS A 36 -11.99 10.97 -13.29
C LYS A 36 -10.75 10.16 -12.89
N PHE A 37 -10.94 8.86 -12.62
CA PHE A 37 -9.85 7.96 -12.26
C PHE A 37 -9.30 7.15 -13.43
N ASP A 38 -9.79 7.41 -14.65
CA ASP A 38 -9.37 6.73 -15.89
C ASP A 38 -9.53 5.19 -15.84
N ILE A 39 -10.63 4.72 -15.22
CA ILE A 39 -10.93 3.30 -14.95
C ILE A 39 -11.99 2.75 -15.96
N LEU A 40 -12.11 3.34 -17.13
CA LEU A 40 -13.19 3.03 -18.08
C LEU A 40 -13.15 1.63 -18.70
N SER A 41 -12.04 0.90 -18.59
CA SER A 41 -11.91 -0.45 -19.14
C SER A 41 -11.45 -1.45 -18.08
N PRO A 42 -12.20 -2.55 -17.85
CA PRO A 42 -11.80 -3.59 -16.87
C PRO A 42 -10.48 -4.29 -17.17
N LYS A 43 -9.94 -4.12 -18.38
CA LYS A 43 -8.67 -4.73 -18.84
C LYS A 43 -7.56 -3.71 -19.06
N SER A 44 -7.75 -2.45 -18.65
CA SER A 44 -6.78 -1.41 -18.96
C SER A 44 -5.63 -1.41 -17.94
N GLN A 45 -4.44 -1.17 -18.45
CA GLN A 45 -3.24 -0.87 -17.67
C GLN A 45 -3.48 0.28 -16.65
N ASN A 46 -4.47 1.12 -16.92
CA ASN A 46 -4.91 2.22 -16.07
C ASN A 46 -5.53 1.75 -14.75
N ILE A 47 -6.30 0.63 -14.73
CA ILE A 47 -6.85 0.07 -13.48
C ILE A 47 -5.73 -0.45 -12.61
N GLU A 48 -4.74 -1.13 -13.19
CA GLU A 48 -3.59 -1.65 -12.45
C GLU A 48 -2.76 -0.50 -11.88
N THR A 49 -2.47 0.52 -12.66
CA THR A 49 -1.76 1.72 -12.24
C THR A 49 -2.51 2.47 -11.14
N PHE A 50 -3.83 2.65 -11.30
CA PHE A 50 -4.68 3.25 -10.27
C PHE A 50 -4.67 2.43 -8.98
N THR A 51 -4.88 1.12 -9.08
CA THR A 51 -4.90 0.22 -7.92
C THR A 51 -3.58 0.27 -7.16
N HIS A 52 -2.46 0.22 -7.85
CA HIS A 52 -1.13 0.30 -7.28
C HIS A 52 -0.93 1.63 -6.52
N GLY A 53 -1.14 2.77 -7.20
CA GLY A 53 -1.02 4.10 -6.58
C GLY A 53 -1.97 4.31 -5.40
N TYR A 54 -3.18 3.77 -5.47
CA TYR A 54 -4.15 3.84 -4.38
C TYR A 54 -3.63 3.15 -3.10
N TYR A 55 -3.12 1.91 -3.21
CA TYR A 55 -2.61 1.20 -2.04
C TYR A 55 -1.28 1.75 -1.54
N GLN A 56 -0.38 2.21 -2.43
CA GLN A 56 0.79 2.98 -2.01
C GLN A 56 0.36 4.21 -1.17
N GLY A 57 -0.65 4.97 -1.64
CA GLY A 57 -1.17 6.13 -0.94
C GLY A 57 -1.77 5.82 0.43
N LEU A 58 -2.51 4.70 0.58
CA LEU A 58 -3.01 4.25 1.88
C LEU A 58 -1.84 3.95 2.84
N ILE A 59 -0.82 3.22 2.38
CA ILE A 59 0.36 2.86 3.18
C ILE A 59 1.13 4.11 3.61
N ILE A 60 1.32 5.09 2.72
CA ILE A 60 1.95 6.37 3.03
C ILE A 60 1.18 7.08 4.15
N ASN A 61 -0.14 7.23 3.99
CA ASN A 61 -0.96 7.92 4.99
C ASN A 61 -0.94 7.22 6.34
N ILE A 62 -1.00 5.88 6.37
CA ILE A 62 -0.86 5.11 7.63
C ILE A 62 0.50 5.39 8.27
N GLY A 63 1.58 5.39 7.50
CA GLY A 63 2.92 5.69 7.98
C GLY A 63 3.02 7.09 8.58
N ASN A 64 2.47 8.10 7.88
CA ASN A 64 2.43 9.48 8.36
C ASN A 64 1.63 9.61 9.68
N MET A 65 0.45 8.96 9.78
CA MET A 65 -0.35 8.93 11.00
C MET A 65 0.37 8.22 12.17
N LYS A 66 1.27 7.29 11.87
CA LYS A 66 2.14 6.62 12.85
C LYS A 66 3.44 7.38 13.13
N HIS A 67 3.59 8.59 12.60
CA HIS A 67 4.78 9.44 12.76
C HIS A 67 6.08 8.87 12.14
N PHE A 68 5.95 7.98 11.15
CA PHE A 68 7.09 7.58 10.32
C PHE A 68 7.33 8.60 9.21
N SER A 69 8.59 8.76 8.80
CA SER A 69 8.91 9.40 7.53
C SER A 69 8.68 8.41 6.39
N THR A 70 7.90 8.80 5.37
CA THR A 70 7.46 7.92 4.28
C THR A 70 8.13 8.31 2.97
N TYR A 71 8.50 7.31 2.18
CA TYR A 71 9.17 7.47 0.89
C TYR A 71 8.55 6.55 -0.16
N VAL A 72 8.51 7.02 -1.41
CA VAL A 72 8.22 6.23 -2.62
C VAL A 72 9.30 6.44 -3.68
N PRO A 73 9.55 5.44 -4.55
CA PRO A 73 10.50 5.55 -5.65
C PRO A 73 10.18 6.72 -6.58
N ALA A 74 11.21 7.35 -7.16
CA ALA A 74 11.05 8.49 -8.06
C ALA A 74 10.09 8.19 -9.22
N GLN A 75 10.10 6.95 -9.74
CA GLN A 75 9.21 6.51 -10.82
C GLN A 75 7.73 6.47 -10.42
N ASP A 76 7.42 6.36 -9.12
CA ASP A 76 6.05 6.26 -8.58
C ASP A 76 5.55 7.59 -8.01
N GLN A 77 6.40 8.59 -7.83
CA GLN A 77 6.05 9.88 -7.23
C GLN A 77 4.87 10.58 -7.92
N ASN A 78 4.75 10.42 -9.24
CA ASN A 78 3.65 10.99 -10.04
C ASN A 78 2.39 10.10 -10.08
N ARG A 79 2.41 8.88 -9.52
CA ARG A 79 1.20 8.07 -9.36
C ARG A 79 0.23 8.78 -8.42
N LYS A 80 -1.06 8.52 -8.60
CA LYS A 80 -2.09 9.22 -7.83
C LYS A 80 -2.70 8.35 -6.73
N PHE A 81 -2.81 8.95 -5.57
CA PHE A 81 -3.75 8.53 -4.53
C PHE A 81 -4.96 9.44 -4.62
N LEU A 82 -6.07 8.93 -5.16
CA LEU A 82 -7.24 9.71 -5.55
C LEU A 82 -6.86 10.81 -6.55
N ASP A 83 -6.85 12.07 -6.15
CA ASP A 83 -6.53 13.24 -6.97
C ASP A 83 -5.14 13.83 -6.71
N LYS A 84 -4.44 13.35 -5.68
CA LYS A 84 -3.12 13.85 -5.28
C LYS A 84 -2.00 12.92 -5.76
N PRO A 85 -0.91 13.45 -6.34
CA PRO A 85 0.28 12.63 -6.62
C PRO A 85 0.91 12.15 -5.31
N LEU A 86 1.56 10.98 -5.33
CA LEU A 86 2.15 10.37 -4.13
C LEU A 86 3.24 11.26 -3.52
N VAL A 87 3.97 12.02 -4.34
CA VAL A 87 5.00 12.96 -3.86
C VAL A 87 4.43 14.02 -2.92
N ASP A 88 3.17 14.43 -3.10
CA ASP A 88 2.53 15.47 -2.27
C ASP A 88 2.07 14.93 -0.91
N ILE A 89 1.98 13.62 -0.76
CA ILE A 89 1.58 12.96 0.50
C ILE A 89 2.73 12.28 1.23
N CYS A 90 3.86 12.04 0.55
CA CYS A 90 5.08 11.54 1.18
C CYS A 90 5.70 12.61 2.08
N SER A 91 6.25 12.20 3.21
CA SER A 91 7.02 13.10 4.08
C SER A 91 8.49 13.24 3.67
N SER A 92 8.99 12.36 2.81
CA SER A 92 10.34 12.43 2.24
C SER A 92 10.32 12.20 0.74
N ILE A 93 10.79 13.17 -0.04
CA ILE A 93 10.90 13.09 -1.50
C ILE A 93 12.18 12.34 -1.91
N VAL A 94 13.22 12.46 -1.10
CA VAL A 94 14.53 11.85 -1.35
C VAL A 94 14.74 10.70 -0.38
N LEU A 95 15.24 9.57 -0.90
CA LEU A 95 15.61 8.43 -0.04
C LEU A 95 16.73 8.86 0.91
N PRO A 96 16.57 8.69 2.25
CA PRO A 96 17.65 8.91 3.18
C PRO A 96 18.85 8.02 2.88
N ASP A 97 20.06 8.53 3.09
CA ASP A 97 21.29 7.75 2.99
C ASP A 97 21.52 7.00 4.32
N PHE A 98 21.02 5.77 4.40
CA PHE A 98 20.98 4.96 5.62
C PHE A 98 21.95 3.77 5.61
N SER A 99 22.64 3.52 4.48
CA SER A 99 23.53 2.35 4.33
C SER A 99 24.46 2.50 3.12
N TYR A 100 25.17 1.40 2.79
CA TYR A 100 26.00 1.32 1.59
C TYR A 100 25.20 1.55 0.31
N HIS A 101 25.81 2.17 -0.69
CA HIS A 101 25.17 2.61 -1.92
C HIS A 101 24.42 1.49 -2.64
N ASN A 102 24.94 0.26 -2.69
CA ASN A 102 24.26 -0.88 -3.30
C ASN A 102 22.94 -1.23 -2.59
N LEU A 103 22.90 -1.13 -1.26
CA LEU A 103 21.71 -1.40 -0.46
C LEU A 103 20.69 -0.26 -0.56
N THR A 104 21.14 0.99 -0.49
CA THR A 104 20.24 2.14 -0.69
C THR A 104 19.67 2.16 -2.11
N LYS A 105 20.49 1.83 -3.13
CA LYS A 105 20.02 1.66 -4.51
C LYS A 105 19.00 0.53 -4.63
N ARG A 106 19.18 -0.59 -3.91
CA ARG A 106 18.16 -1.66 -3.90
C ARG A 106 16.87 -1.20 -3.24
N ALA A 107 16.98 -0.57 -2.07
CA ALA A 107 15.83 -0.03 -1.34
C ALA A 107 15.07 1.03 -2.16
N SER A 108 15.75 1.86 -2.95
CA SER A 108 15.10 2.89 -3.79
C SER A 108 14.12 2.34 -4.82
N THR A 109 14.06 1.01 -5.01
CA THR A 109 13.12 0.34 -5.91
C THR A 109 11.93 -0.29 -5.19
N VAL A 110 11.84 -0.15 -3.85
CA VAL A 110 10.73 -0.65 -3.04
C VAL A 110 9.56 0.32 -3.08
N ASP A 111 8.35 -0.17 -3.25
CA ASP A 111 7.15 0.64 -3.50
C ASP A 111 6.85 1.68 -2.42
N VAL A 112 6.96 1.32 -1.13
CA VAL A 112 6.87 2.26 -0.01
C VAL A 112 7.84 1.85 1.09
N ILE A 113 8.53 2.84 1.68
CA ILE A 113 9.39 2.63 2.83
C ILE A 113 8.98 3.59 3.94
N TRP A 114 8.91 3.06 5.16
CA TRP A 114 8.79 3.87 6.37
C TRP A 114 10.15 3.97 7.07
N PHE A 115 10.50 5.17 7.47
CA PHE A 115 11.71 5.46 8.24
C PHE A 115 11.34 5.96 9.63
N ASN A 116 12.06 5.48 10.63
CA ASN A 116 11.95 5.97 12.00
C ASN A 116 12.62 7.36 12.15
N GLU A 117 12.53 7.96 13.34
CA GLU A 117 13.09 9.27 13.67
C GLU A 117 14.61 9.38 13.41
N ARG A 118 15.31 8.25 13.46
CA ARG A 118 16.75 8.15 13.20
C ARG A 118 17.09 7.97 11.72
N LYS A 119 16.08 8.07 10.83
CA LYS A 119 16.20 7.85 9.38
C LYS A 119 16.66 6.43 9.01
N MET A 120 16.44 5.46 9.89
CA MET A 120 16.66 4.05 9.59
C MET A 120 15.35 3.42 9.07
N PRO A 121 15.42 2.50 8.10
CA PRO A 121 14.24 1.84 7.57
C PRO A 121 13.58 0.97 8.64
N ASP A 122 12.31 1.24 8.92
CA ASP A 122 11.46 0.49 9.84
C ASP A 122 10.66 -0.59 9.11
N SER A 123 10.02 -0.22 8.00
CA SER A 123 9.16 -1.12 7.25
C SER A 123 9.29 -0.90 5.74
N PHE A 124 9.31 -2.02 5.01
CA PHE A 124 9.31 -2.06 3.54
C PHE A 124 8.02 -2.70 3.04
N PHE A 125 7.41 -2.10 2.02
CA PHE A 125 6.15 -2.56 1.43
C PHE A 125 6.27 -2.70 -0.07
N GLU A 126 5.80 -3.84 -0.61
CA GLU A 126 5.59 -4.07 -2.05
C GLU A 126 4.11 -4.31 -2.32
N VAL A 127 3.55 -3.58 -3.26
CA VAL A 127 2.15 -3.66 -3.66
C VAL A 127 2.03 -4.54 -4.89
N GLU A 128 1.48 -5.75 -4.71
CA GLU A 128 1.48 -6.80 -5.73
C GLU A 128 0.07 -7.10 -6.23
N HIS A 129 -0.38 -6.38 -7.27
CA HIS A 129 -1.70 -6.64 -7.86
C HIS A 129 -1.70 -7.85 -8.79
N THR A 130 -0.88 -7.80 -9.85
CA THR A 130 -0.76 -8.87 -10.87
C THR A 130 0.67 -9.36 -11.05
N THR A 131 1.65 -8.63 -10.57
CA THR A 131 3.08 -8.87 -10.72
C THR A 131 3.59 -10.10 -9.96
N ASP A 132 4.85 -10.45 -10.14
CA ASP A 132 5.42 -11.66 -9.54
C ASP A 132 5.89 -11.42 -8.10
N ILE A 133 5.14 -11.95 -7.14
CA ILE A 133 5.45 -11.92 -5.70
C ILE A 133 6.89 -12.42 -5.41
N GLN A 134 7.40 -13.37 -6.20
CA GLN A 134 8.75 -13.89 -5.99
C GLN A 134 9.81 -12.80 -6.18
N ASN A 135 9.66 -11.92 -7.15
CA ASN A 135 10.60 -10.82 -7.38
C ASN A 135 10.63 -9.85 -6.19
N SER A 136 9.48 -9.56 -5.60
CA SER A 136 9.38 -8.70 -4.41
C SER A 136 9.96 -9.36 -3.16
N VAL A 137 9.73 -10.66 -2.99
CA VAL A 137 10.39 -11.44 -1.92
C VAL A 137 11.91 -11.46 -2.10
N ALA A 138 12.42 -11.67 -3.34
CA ALA A 138 13.85 -11.60 -3.63
C ALA A 138 14.45 -10.22 -3.31
N LYS A 139 13.71 -9.14 -3.64
CA LYS A 139 14.08 -7.76 -3.29
C LYS A 139 14.27 -7.58 -1.77
N PHE A 140 13.36 -8.15 -0.98
CA PHE A 140 13.46 -8.13 0.48
C PHE A 140 14.62 -8.98 1.02
N CYS A 141 14.96 -10.10 0.36
CA CYS A 141 16.14 -10.87 0.73
C CYS A 141 17.44 -10.08 0.58
N ASP A 142 17.52 -9.18 -0.41
CA ASP A 142 18.68 -8.30 -0.59
C ASP A 142 18.80 -7.25 0.53
N LEU A 143 17.70 -6.99 1.27
CA LEU A 143 17.61 -6.03 2.37
C LEU A 143 17.51 -6.70 3.75
N ARG A 144 17.78 -8.00 3.84
CA ARG A 144 17.59 -8.81 5.06
C ARG A 144 18.41 -8.38 6.27
N ASP A 145 19.53 -7.67 6.04
CA ASP A 145 20.44 -7.27 7.12
C ASP A 145 19.89 -6.12 7.98
N PHE A 146 18.83 -5.42 7.50
CA PHE A 146 18.15 -4.41 8.29
C PHE A 146 17.19 -5.03 9.30
N TYR A 147 17.14 -4.48 10.50
CA TYR A 147 16.12 -4.83 11.51
C TYR A 147 14.80 -4.15 11.17
N SER A 148 14.19 -4.60 10.07
CA SER A 148 12.97 -4.01 9.50
C SER A 148 11.89 -5.08 9.33
N GLN A 149 10.64 -4.63 9.21
CA GLN A 149 9.51 -5.45 8.80
C GLN A 149 9.34 -5.40 7.28
N PHE A 150 8.88 -6.49 6.68
CA PHE A 150 8.67 -6.59 5.25
C PHE A 150 7.25 -7.04 4.96
N TYR A 151 6.57 -6.35 4.04
CA TYR A 151 5.16 -6.59 3.74
C TYR A 151 4.91 -6.76 2.26
N ILE A 152 4.30 -7.88 1.87
CA ILE A 152 3.68 -8.03 0.55
C ILE A 152 2.22 -7.64 0.71
N VAL A 153 1.80 -6.58 0.03
CA VAL A 153 0.45 -6.02 0.06
C VAL A 153 -0.25 -6.41 -1.25
N ALA A 154 -1.26 -7.27 -1.17
CA ALA A 154 -1.89 -7.85 -2.35
C ALA A 154 -3.37 -8.19 -2.11
N PRO A 155 -4.17 -8.49 -3.17
CA PRO A 155 -5.51 -9.04 -3.00
C PRO A 155 -5.47 -10.34 -2.18
N LYS A 156 -6.48 -10.56 -1.32
CA LYS A 156 -6.58 -11.76 -0.48
C LYS A 156 -6.48 -13.07 -1.28
N SER A 157 -6.96 -13.07 -2.53
CA SER A 157 -6.89 -14.22 -3.44
C SER A 157 -5.45 -14.67 -3.76
N ARG A 158 -4.45 -13.78 -3.59
CA ARG A 158 -3.03 -14.09 -3.84
C ARG A 158 -2.30 -14.66 -2.63
N LYS A 159 -2.96 -14.82 -1.49
CA LYS A 159 -2.33 -15.33 -0.26
C LYS A 159 -1.72 -16.72 -0.44
N GLU A 160 -2.40 -17.62 -1.14
CA GLU A 160 -1.86 -18.97 -1.41
C GLU A 160 -0.62 -18.94 -2.30
N GLN A 161 -0.59 -18.05 -3.29
CA GLN A 161 0.61 -17.85 -4.12
C GLN A 161 1.78 -17.34 -3.26
N PHE A 162 1.55 -16.38 -2.38
CA PHE A 162 2.56 -15.89 -1.44
C PHE A 162 3.11 -17.03 -0.58
N LEU A 163 2.25 -17.84 0.02
CA LEU A 163 2.67 -18.98 0.86
C LEU A 163 3.53 -19.97 0.08
N LYS A 164 3.14 -20.31 -1.18
CA LYS A 164 3.94 -21.17 -2.07
C LYS A 164 5.32 -20.61 -2.39
N VAL A 165 5.44 -19.27 -2.52
CA VAL A 165 6.74 -18.60 -2.72
C VAL A 165 7.57 -18.71 -1.45
N MET A 166 7.00 -18.44 -0.28
CA MET A 166 7.70 -18.46 1.01
C MET A 166 8.15 -19.86 1.44
N ASP A 167 7.52 -20.92 0.93
CA ASP A 167 7.92 -22.31 1.20
C ASP A 167 9.17 -22.75 0.42
N ARG A 168 9.67 -21.97 -0.52
CA ARG A 168 10.89 -22.25 -1.24
C ARG A 168 12.11 -22.15 -0.32
N SER A 169 13.05 -23.08 -0.46
CA SER A 169 14.26 -23.10 0.37
C SER A 169 15.08 -21.81 0.31
N ALA A 170 15.09 -21.14 -0.85
CA ALA A 170 15.78 -19.87 -1.05
C ALA A 170 15.29 -18.73 -0.14
N PHE A 171 14.04 -18.80 0.35
CA PHE A 171 13.42 -17.75 1.17
C PHE A 171 13.22 -18.17 2.63
N LYS A 172 13.72 -19.33 3.02
CA LYS A 172 13.52 -19.92 4.36
C LYS A 172 13.94 -18.98 5.49
N GLU A 173 15.06 -18.29 5.34
CA GLU A 173 15.58 -17.35 6.36
C GLU A 173 14.68 -16.11 6.57
N MET A 174 13.88 -15.75 5.56
CA MET A 174 12.99 -14.60 5.60
C MET A 174 11.54 -14.94 5.93
N LYS A 175 11.22 -16.24 6.14
CA LYS A 175 9.84 -16.72 6.28
C LYS A 175 9.07 -16.03 7.41
N ASP A 176 9.72 -15.79 8.54
CA ASP A 176 9.08 -15.15 9.70
C ASP A 176 9.12 -13.61 9.67
N ARG A 177 9.91 -13.05 8.74
CA ARG A 177 10.09 -11.60 8.60
C ARG A 177 9.24 -10.97 7.52
N ILE A 178 8.86 -11.74 6.46
CA ILE A 178 8.02 -11.25 5.38
C ILE A 178 6.57 -11.62 5.68
N LYS A 179 5.72 -10.61 5.77
CA LYS A 179 4.30 -10.75 6.11
C LYS A 179 3.43 -10.47 4.89
N PHE A 180 2.33 -11.19 4.79
CA PHE A 180 1.29 -10.89 3.81
C PHE A 180 0.23 -9.99 4.45
N SER A 181 -0.05 -8.86 3.82
CA SER A 181 -1.15 -7.97 4.19
C SER A 181 -2.14 -7.87 3.04
N SER A 182 -3.40 -8.21 3.29
CA SER A 182 -4.41 -8.07 2.23
C SER A 182 -4.81 -6.62 2.05
N TYR A 183 -5.32 -6.27 0.87
CA TYR A 183 -5.88 -4.95 0.58
C TYR A 183 -6.95 -4.55 1.60
N GLU A 184 -7.80 -5.50 2.01
CA GLU A 184 -8.82 -5.27 3.04
C GLU A 184 -8.20 -4.95 4.41
N THR A 185 -7.06 -5.55 4.73
CA THR A 185 -6.34 -5.29 5.98
C THR A 185 -5.79 -3.86 5.99
N ILE A 186 -5.15 -3.42 4.89
CA ILE A 186 -4.64 -2.04 4.76
C ILE A 186 -5.79 -1.02 4.85
N CYS A 187 -6.92 -1.27 4.17
CA CYS A 187 -8.08 -0.38 4.26
C CYS A 187 -8.62 -0.27 5.69
N LYS A 188 -8.76 -1.39 6.41
CA LYS A 188 -9.22 -1.39 7.81
C LYS A 188 -8.27 -0.63 8.74
N GLU A 189 -6.97 -0.80 8.54
CA GLU A 189 -5.96 -0.08 9.32
C GLU A 189 -6.03 1.43 9.07
N TYR A 190 -6.13 1.85 7.81
CA TYR A 190 -6.31 3.24 7.44
C TYR A 190 -7.58 3.84 8.05
N GLU A 191 -8.73 3.14 7.92
CA GLU A 191 -10.00 3.57 8.52
C GLU A 191 -9.89 3.76 10.03
N ALA A 192 -9.29 2.78 10.73
CA ALA A 192 -9.10 2.83 12.18
C ALA A 192 -8.22 3.99 12.62
N MET A 193 -7.10 4.21 11.93
CA MET A 193 -6.17 5.32 12.21
C MET A 193 -6.81 6.69 11.93
N SER A 194 -7.53 6.83 10.83
CA SER A 194 -8.23 8.07 10.47
C SER A 194 -9.31 8.44 11.49
N LEU A 195 -10.01 7.44 12.03
CA LEU A 195 -10.98 7.66 13.11
C LEU A 195 -10.31 8.16 14.39
N MET A 196 -9.18 7.57 14.77
CA MET A 196 -8.42 7.98 15.96
C MET A 196 -7.92 9.43 15.83
N GLN A 197 -7.37 9.80 14.68
CA GLN A 197 -6.86 11.14 14.44
C GLN A 197 -7.97 12.20 14.54
N ASN A 198 -9.14 11.92 13.96
CA ASN A 198 -10.32 12.81 14.07
C ASN A 198 -10.84 13.00 15.52
N TRP A 199 -10.52 12.09 16.44
CA TRP A 199 -10.85 12.24 17.86
C TRP A 199 -9.83 13.12 18.58
N THR A 200 -8.55 12.98 18.28
CA THR A 200 -7.48 13.79 18.88
C THR A 200 -7.55 15.25 18.46
N ASP A 201 -7.93 15.54 17.22
CA ASP A 201 -8.06 16.91 16.70
C ASP A 201 -9.29 17.68 17.23
N LYS A 202 -10.16 17.02 18.02
CA LYS A 202 -11.36 17.61 18.62
C LYS A 202 -11.24 17.92 20.12
N ILE A 203 -10.09 17.61 20.72
CA ILE A 203 -9.75 17.91 22.11
C ILE A 203 -8.77 19.08 22.15
#